data_bd5c085b926bc2a872bc182a20a2e476
#
_entry.id   bd5c085b926bc2a872bc182a20a2e476
#
_cell.length_a   1.000
_cell.length_b   1.000
_cell.length_c   1.000
_cell.angle_alpha   90.00
_cell.angle_beta   90.00
_cell.angle_gamma   90.00
#
_symmetry.space_group_name_H-M   'P 1'
#
loop_
_entity.id
_entity.type
_entity.pdbx_description
1 polymer ?
#
loop_
_entity_poly.entity_id
_entity_poly.type
_entity_poly.pdbx_seq_one_letter_code
_entity_poly.pdbx_strand_id
1 'polypeptide(L)'
;MITRSIGIARRSNSINCIVGSNTSTSYSLDESTKRWISTSTKQPMSLIPTASSLVASSPPNLKPYLQLMRVDKPIGTWLLYWPCTWSIAMATPAGQLPSIYMLSLFGAGAFLMRSAGCVINDLWDKDFDKKVERTKLRPLACGSLTEKQAIGLLAGLLSSSLAILLQLNWYSVAVGASSMALVVGYPLAKRFTYWPQFVLG
;
A
#
# COMPACT_ATOMS: atom_id res chain seq x y z
N MET A 1 28.05 3.09 -52.67
CA MET A 1 28.55 2.98 -51.28
C MET A 1 27.95 4.14 -50.51
N ILE A 2 26.81 3.93 -49.82
CA ILE A 2 26.13 4.96 -49.00
C ILE A 2 25.85 4.31 -47.66
N THR A 3 26.67 4.64 -46.69
CA THR A 3 26.52 4.26 -45.29
C THR A 3 25.48 5.19 -44.63
N ARG A 4 24.29 4.68 -44.32
CA ARG A 4 23.30 5.36 -43.50
C ARG A 4 23.59 5.07 -42.02
N SER A 5 24.01 6.09 -41.33
CA SER A 5 24.12 6.14 -39.85
C SER A 5 22.71 6.12 -39.24
N ILE A 6 22.36 5.08 -38.56
CA ILE A 6 21.10 4.98 -37.78
C ILE A 6 21.37 5.52 -36.39
N GLY A 7 20.94 6.78 -36.17
CA GLY A 7 20.91 7.38 -34.84
C GLY A 7 19.83 6.71 -33.99
N ILE A 8 20.26 5.96 -33.00
CA ILE A 8 19.35 5.38 -31.98
C ILE A 8 18.93 6.52 -31.04
N ALA A 9 17.78 7.12 -31.30
CA ALA A 9 17.13 8.01 -30.38
C ALA A 9 16.65 7.16 -29.17
N ARG A 10 17.28 7.37 -28.02
CA ARG A 10 16.89 6.81 -26.73
C ARG A 10 15.56 7.45 -26.31
N ARG A 11 14.43 6.88 -26.75
CA ARG A 11 13.10 7.29 -26.31
C ARG A 11 12.95 6.91 -24.85
N SER A 12 12.88 7.92 -24.01
CA SER A 12 12.41 7.86 -22.63
C SER A 12 10.99 7.27 -22.63
N ASN A 13 10.85 5.98 -22.35
CA ASN A 13 9.56 5.34 -22.11
C ASN A 13 9.07 5.69 -20.72
N SER A 14 8.59 6.90 -20.52
CA SER A 14 7.63 7.20 -19.47
C SER A 14 6.28 6.64 -19.90
N ILE A 15 6.10 5.34 -19.73
CA ILE A 15 4.80 4.71 -19.91
C ILE A 15 3.90 5.23 -18.82
N ASN A 16 2.90 6.03 -19.20
CA ASN A 16 1.84 6.49 -18.33
C ASN A 16 1.06 5.30 -17.77
N CYS A 17 1.37 4.86 -16.57
CA CYS A 17 0.57 3.91 -15.80
C CYS A 17 -0.78 4.49 -15.34
N ILE A 18 -1.28 5.52 -16.00
CA ILE A 18 -2.44 6.31 -15.56
C ILE A 18 -3.73 5.97 -16.31
N VAL A 19 -3.67 5.16 -17.36
CA VAL A 19 -4.88 4.89 -18.14
C VAL A 19 -5.19 3.40 -18.10
N GLY A 20 -6.33 3.07 -17.49
CA GLY A 20 -7.03 1.84 -17.80
C GLY A 20 -7.33 1.85 -19.30
N SER A 21 -6.45 1.27 -20.09
CA SER A 21 -6.64 1.14 -21.52
C SER A 21 -7.74 0.15 -21.77
N ASN A 22 -8.83 0.67 -22.33
CA ASN A 22 -9.81 -0.10 -23.08
C ASN A 22 -9.06 -0.92 -24.14
N THR A 23 -8.82 -2.20 -23.89
CA THR A 23 -8.62 -3.16 -24.96
C THR A 23 -9.99 -3.40 -25.56
N SER A 24 -10.25 -2.79 -26.69
CA SER A 24 -11.43 -2.97 -27.52
C SER A 24 -11.42 -4.38 -28.14
N THR A 25 -11.87 -5.36 -27.36
CA THR A 25 -12.43 -6.57 -27.92
C THR A 25 -13.91 -6.24 -28.17
N SER A 26 -14.26 -6.04 -29.43
CA SER A 26 -15.62 -5.72 -29.86
C SER A 26 -16.53 -6.93 -29.72
N TYR A 27 -17.04 -7.15 -28.51
CA TYR A 27 -18.24 -7.93 -28.32
C TYR A 27 -19.41 -6.97 -28.48
N SER A 28 -20.34 -7.25 -29.41
CA SER A 28 -21.60 -6.51 -29.52
C SER A 28 -22.45 -6.86 -28.30
N LEU A 29 -22.31 -6.09 -27.26
CA LEU A 29 -23.19 -6.17 -26.09
C LEU A 29 -24.57 -5.63 -26.49
N ASP A 30 -25.61 -6.38 -26.13
CA ASP A 30 -26.99 -5.95 -26.29
C ASP A 30 -27.23 -4.61 -25.55
N GLU A 31 -28.11 -3.77 -26.11
CA GLU A 31 -28.45 -2.44 -25.61
C GLU A 31 -28.95 -2.44 -24.15
N SER A 32 -29.62 -3.53 -23.74
CA SER A 32 -30.04 -3.74 -22.36
C SER A 32 -28.87 -3.86 -21.41
N THR A 33 -27.82 -4.59 -21.80
CA THR A 33 -26.57 -4.78 -21.03
C THR A 33 -25.77 -3.49 -20.96
N LYS A 34 -25.71 -2.73 -22.04
CA LYS A 34 -25.07 -1.38 -22.05
C LYS A 34 -25.76 -0.41 -21.09
N ARG A 35 -27.09 -0.43 -21.06
CA ARG A 35 -27.89 0.39 -20.15
C ARG A 35 -27.67 0.00 -18.69
N TRP A 36 -27.57 -1.30 -18.39
CA TRP A 36 -27.28 -1.82 -17.05
C TRP A 36 -25.88 -1.39 -16.57
N ILE A 37 -24.86 -1.50 -17.42
CA ILE A 37 -23.50 -1.07 -17.13
C ILE A 37 -23.46 0.45 -16.91
N SER A 38 -24.14 1.22 -17.74
CA SER A 38 -24.21 2.68 -17.63
C SER A 38 -24.91 3.18 -16.36
N THR A 39 -25.93 2.46 -15.87
CA THR A 39 -26.60 2.78 -14.60
C THR A 39 -25.81 2.33 -13.39
N SER A 40 -25.03 1.26 -13.50
CA SER A 40 -24.17 0.76 -12.41
C SER A 40 -22.95 1.63 -12.20
N THR A 41 -22.50 2.42 -13.18
CA THR A 41 -21.32 3.28 -13.11
C THR A 41 -21.60 4.66 -12.50
N LYS A 42 -22.84 5.04 -12.25
CA LYS A 42 -23.14 6.22 -11.42
C LYS A 42 -22.91 5.85 -9.95
N GLN A 43 -21.67 5.93 -9.51
CA GLN A 43 -21.38 5.95 -8.08
C GLN A 43 -22.18 7.11 -7.44
N PRO A 44 -22.92 6.85 -6.35
CA PRO A 44 -23.53 7.94 -5.61
C PRO A 44 -22.42 8.89 -5.21
N MET A 45 -22.57 10.16 -5.51
CA MET A 45 -21.66 11.23 -5.13
C MET A 45 -21.69 11.29 -3.60
N SER A 46 -20.81 10.51 -2.94
CA SER A 46 -20.61 10.58 -1.51
C SER A 46 -20.01 11.96 -1.22
N LEU A 47 -20.69 12.77 -0.42
CA LEU A 47 -20.22 14.07 0.08
C LEU A 47 -18.89 13.94 0.87
N ILE A 48 -18.51 12.74 1.25
CA ILE A 48 -17.27 12.46 1.96
C ILE A 48 -16.24 11.96 0.94
N PRO A 49 -15.09 12.63 0.76
CA PRO A 49 -14.05 12.19 -0.14
C PRO A 49 -13.51 10.84 0.30
N THR A 50 -13.62 9.84 -0.57
CA THR A 50 -13.08 8.50 -0.34
C THR A 50 -11.55 8.57 -0.37
N ALA A 51 -10.85 7.74 0.41
CA ALA A 51 -9.39 7.69 0.41
C ALA A 51 -8.79 7.53 -1.00
N SER A 52 -9.45 6.77 -1.87
CA SER A 52 -9.07 6.61 -3.28
C SER A 52 -9.20 7.90 -4.09
N SER A 53 -10.23 8.74 -3.82
CA SER A 53 -10.39 10.03 -4.51
C SER A 53 -9.35 11.05 -4.07
N LEU A 54 -8.95 11.04 -2.79
CA LEU A 54 -7.87 11.87 -2.28
C LEU A 54 -6.52 11.52 -2.94
N VAL A 55 -6.22 10.22 -3.07
CA VAL A 55 -5.01 9.77 -3.77
C VAL A 55 -5.09 10.09 -5.27
N ALA A 56 -6.27 10.03 -5.88
CA ALA A 56 -6.46 10.40 -7.30
C ALA A 56 -6.21 11.89 -7.55
N SER A 57 -6.58 12.75 -6.61
CA SER A 57 -6.40 14.21 -6.67
C SER A 57 -4.99 14.67 -6.31
N SER A 58 -4.12 13.77 -5.81
CA SER A 58 -2.76 14.11 -5.40
C SER A 58 -1.87 14.44 -6.60
N PRO A 59 -0.83 15.29 -6.41
CA PRO A 59 0.13 15.62 -7.46
C PRO A 59 0.73 14.37 -8.09
N PRO A 60 1.04 14.38 -9.41
CA PRO A 60 1.53 13.20 -10.13
C PRO A 60 2.82 12.61 -9.52
N ASN A 61 3.67 13.45 -8.94
CA ASN A 61 4.91 13.01 -8.29
C ASN A 61 4.67 12.27 -6.97
N LEU A 62 3.62 12.61 -6.23
CA LEU A 62 3.30 12.01 -4.92
C LEU A 62 2.42 10.77 -5.04
N LYS A 63 1.59 10.72 -6.08
CA LYS A 63 0.62 9.65 -6.30
C LYS A 63 1.22 8.23 -6.24
N PRO A 64 2.37 7.92 -6.90
CA PRO A 64 2.96 6.58 -6.84
C PRO A 64 3.39 6.17 -5.42
N TYR A 65 3.87 7.14 -4.61
CA TYR A 65 4.26 6.88 -3.22
C TYR A 65 3.03 6.55 -2.35
N LEU A 66 1.95 7.32 -2.49
CA LEU A 66 0.70 7.06 -1.76
C LEU A 66 0.06 5.72 -2.15
N GLN A 67 0.15 5.34 -3.43
CA GLN A 67 -0.30 4.03 -3.89
C GLN A 67 0.57 2.89 -3.35
N LEU A 68 1.89 3.08 -3.26
CA LEU A 68 2.81 2.12 -2.67
C LEU A 68 2.52 1.91 -1.17
N MET A 69 2.23 3.00 -0.45
CA MET A 69 1.79 2.98 0.95
C MET A 69 0.38 2.43 1.16
N ARG A 70 -0.37 2.16 0.09
CA ARG A 70 -1.77 1.69 0.12
C ARG A 70 -2.73 2.64 0.87
N VAL A 71 -2.49 3.95 0.80
CA VAL A 71 -3.39 4.97 1.37
C VAL A 71 -4.77 4.95 0.72
N ASP A 72 -4.86 4.55 -0.54
CA ASP A 72 -6.09 4.35 -1.30
C ASP A 72 -7.00 3.24 -0.71
N LYS A 73 -6.43 2.32 0.09
CA LYS A 73 -7.12 1.15 0.66
C LYS A 73 -6.89 1.06 2.17
N PRO A 74 -7.54 1.92 2.98
CA PRO A 74 -7.24 2.06 4.41
C PRO A 74 -7.66 0.87 5.27
N ILE A 75 -8.39 -0.11 4.72
CA ILE A 75 -8.92 -1.24 5.47
C ILE A 75 -7.84 -2.01 6.24
N GLY A 76 -6.64 -2.16 5.65
CA GLY A 76 -5.53 -2.84 6.33
C GLY A 76 -5.00 -2.07 7.54
N THR A 77 -5.04 -0.74 7.52
CA THR A 77 -4.70 0.11 8.66
C THR A 77 -5.73 -0.05 9.79
N TRP A 78 -7.02 -0.07 9.46
CA TRP A 78 -8.08 -0.32 10.43
C TRP A 78 -7.95 -1.67 11.10
N LEU A 79 -7.61 -2.73 10.36
CA LEU A 79 -7.40 -4.07 10.91
C LEU A 79 -6.24 -4.12 11.93
N LEU A 80 -5.18 -3.33 11.74
CA LEU A 80 -4.11 -3.21 12.72
C LEU A 80 -4.51 -2.33 13.91
N TYR A 81 -5.28 -1.30 13.68
CA TYR A 81 -5.64 -0.32 14.70
C TYR A 81 -6.69 -0.85 15.70
N TRP A 82 -7.68 -1.63 15.25
CA TRP A 82 -8.75 -2.14 16.11
C TRP A 82 -8.23 -2.90 17.34
N PRO A 83 -7.32 -3.89 17.24
CA PRO A 83 -6.77 -4.57 18.41
C PRO A 83 -6.08 -3.61 19.39
N CYS A 84 -5.39 -2.59 18.86
CA CYS A 84 -4.75 -1.57 19.70
C CYS A 84 -5.78 -0.76 20.50
N THR A 85 -6.91 -0.37 19.88
CA THR A 85 -7.97 0.38 20.58
C THR A 85 -8.59 -0.44 21.69
N TRP A 86 -8.81 -1.75 21.46
CA TRP A 86 -9.32 -2.64 22.52
C TRP A 86 -8.35 -2.77 23.68
N SER A 87 -7.07 -2.96 23.40
CA SER A 87 -6.05 -3.05 24.46
C SER A 87 -5.96 -1.77 25.29
N ILE A 88 -6.02 -0.60 24.63
CA ILE A 88 -6.02 0.70 25.33
C ILE A 88 -7.28 0.85 26.20
N ALA A 89 -8.45 0.47 25.67
CA ALA A 89 -9.69 0.54 26.43
C ALA A 89 -9.67 -0.40 27.65
N MET A 90 -9.15 -1.61 27.49
CA MET A 90 -9.03 -2.58 28.59
C MET A 90 -8.00 -2.16 29.65
N ALA A 91 -6.95 -1.46 29.28
CA ALA A 91 -5.94 -0.94 30.19
C ALA A 91 -6.38 0.33 30.93
N THR A 92 -7.49 0.94 30.55
CA THR A 92 -8.00 2.16 31.15
C THR A 92 -8.76 1.82 32.45
N PRO A 93 -8.54 2.56 33.58
CA PRO A 93 -9.26 2.34 34.80
C PRO A 93 -10.78 2.49 34.62
N ALA A 94 -11.55 1.71 35.40
CA ALA A 94 -13.00 1.76 35.34
C ALA A 94 -13.53 3.18 35.61
N GLY A 95 -14.46 3.64 34.77
CA GLY A 95 -15.05 4.98 34.85
C GLY A 95 -14.26 6.11 34.18
N GLN A 96 -13.16 5.82 33.57
CA GLN A 96 -12.38 6.80 32.77
C GLN A 96 -12.48 6.52 31.26
N LEU A 97 -12.34 7.58 30.46
CA LEU A 97 -12.26 7.44 29.01
C LEU A 97 -10.83 7.07 28.59
N PRO A 98 -10.66 6.27 27.53
CA PRO A 98 -9.36 5.95 26.98
C PRO A 98 -8.58 7.21 26.59
N SER A 99 -7.27 7.21 26.83
CA SER A 99 -6.41 8.34 26.50
C SER A 99 -6.38 8.60 25.00
N ILE A 100 -6.83 9.80 24.59
CA ILE A 100 -6.79 10.25 23.19
C ILE A 100 -5.35 10.27 22.67
N TYR A 101 -4.38 10.63 23.53
CA TYR A 101 -2.97 10.60 23.20
C TYR A 101 -2.51 9.19 22.79
N MET A 102 -2.82 8.18 23.59
CA MET A 102 -2.47 6.79 23.26
C MET A 102 -3.19 6.31 21.99
N LEU A 103 -4.48 6.62 21.83
CA LEU A 103 -5.23 6.29 20.62
C LEU A 103 -4.60 6.90 19.37
N SER A 104 -4.21 8.17 19.40
CA SER A 104 -3.57 8.83 18.27
C SER A 104 -2.17 8.28 17.97
N LEU A 105 -1.37 8.01 19.01
CA LEU A 105 -0.03 7.43 18.89
C LEU A 105 -0.06 6.05 18.23
N PHE A 106 -0.93 5.16 18.71
CA PHE A 106 -1.10 3.83 18.13
C PHE A 106 -1.75 3.87 16.74
N GLY A 107 -2.64 4.83 16.48
CA GLY A 107 -3.23 5.05 15.16
C GLY A 107 -2.17 5.45 14.11
N ALA A 108 -1.30 6.40 14.46
CA ALA A 108 -0.16 6.78 13.62
C ALA A 108 0.81 5.61 13.42
N GLY A 109 1.14 4.87 14.50
CA GLY A 109 1.97 3.67 14.43
C GLY A 109 1.40 2.60 13.51
N ALA A 110 0.11 2.29 13.63
CA ALA A 110 -0.58 1.33 12.79
C ALA A 110 -0.53 1.72 11.30
N PHE A 111 -0.74 3.00 11.00
CA PHE A 111 -0.64 3.53 9.64
C PHE A 111 0.76 3.39 9.05
N LEU A 112 1.80 3.79 9.80
CA LEU A 112 3.19 3.72 9.36
C LEU A 112 3.65 2.26 9.17
N MET A 113 3.34 1.39 10.13
CA MET A 113 3.70 -0.04 10.07
C MET A 113 2.98 -0.76 8.94
N ARG A 114 1.69 -0.46 8.72
CA ARG A 114 0.97 -1.01 7.57
C ARG A 114 1.59 -0.57 6.24
N SER A 115 1.92 0.71 6.13
CA SER A 115 2.56 1.26 4.94
C SER A 115 3.94 0.63 4.71
N ALA A 116 4.77 0.52 5.74
CA ALA A 116 6.09 -0.13 5.67
C ALA A 116 5.96 -1.60 5.23
N GLY A 117 5.03 -2.36 5.83
CA GLY A 117 4.78 -3.76 5.45
C GLY A 117 4.35 -3.91 3.98
N CYS A 118 3.55 -2.99 3.44
CA CYS A 118 3.18 -2.99 2.04
C CYS A 118 4.38 -2.72 1.12
N VAL A 119 5.24 -1.75 1.48
CA VAL A 119 6.46 -1.44 0.72
C VAL A 119 7.42 -2.62 0.72
N ILE A 120 7.65 -3.25 1.88
CA ILE A 120 8.49 -4.47 2.00
C ILE A 120 7.94 -5.56 1.07
N ASN A 121 6.65 -5.86 1.17
CA ASN A 121 6.04 -6.91 0.37
C ASN A 121 6.16 -6.62 -1.14
N ASP A 122 5.91 -5.39 -1.57
CA ASP A 122 6.00 -5.00 -2.99
C ASP A 122 7.47 -5.01 -3.49
N LEU A 123 8.47 -4.74 -2.62
CA LEU A 123 9.89 -4.89 -2.95
C LEU A 123 10.28 -6.37 -3.15
N TRP A 124 9.81 -7.26 -2.27
CA TRP A 124 10.11 -8.69 -2.35
C TRP A 124 9.42 -9.39 -3.52
N ASP A 125 8.18 -9.00 -3.81
CA ASP A 125 7.35 -9.65 -4.84
C ASP A 125 7.47 -8.99 -6.22
N LYS A 126 8.31 -7.97 -6.40
CA LYS A 126 8.43 -7.15 -7.61
C LYS A 126 8.48 -7.96 -8.91
N ASP A 127 9.31 -9.02 -8.96
CA ASP A 127 9.48 -9.81 -10.18
C ASP A 127 8.32 -10.79 -10.42
N PHE A 128 7.63 -11.21 -9.37
CA PHE A 128 6.41 -11.99 -9.47
C PHE A 128 5.23 -11.12 -9.89
N ASP A 129 5.13 -9.92 -9.35
CA ASP A 129 4.06 -8.96 -9.64
C ASP A 129 4.01 -8.55 -11.11
N LYS A 130 5.16 -8.50 -11.79
CA LYS A 130 5.23 -8.24 -13.24
C LYS A 130 4.55 -9.31 -14.09
N LYS A 131 4.49 -10.56 -13.60
CA LYS A 131 3.94 -11.72 -14.31
C LYS A 131 2.43 -11.88 -14.12
N VAL A 132 1.85 -11.25 -13.11
CA VAL A 132 0.44 -11.40 -12.74
C VAL A 132 -0.35 -10.18 -13.21
N GLU A 133 -1.38 -10.40 -14.02
CA GLU A 133 -2.21 -9.33 -14.61
C GLU A 133 -2.76 -8.34 -13.56
N ARG A 134 -3.20 -8.84 -12.41
CA ARG A 134 -3.77 -8.03 -11.33
C ARG A 134 -2.76 -7.09 -10.66
N THR A 135 -1.48 -7.45 -10.65
CA THR A 135 -0.42 -6.77 -9.91
C THR A 135 0.56 -6.00 -10.80
N LYS A 136 0.49 -6.17 -12.10
CA LYS A 136 1.31 -5.43 -13.09
C LYS A 136 1.24 -3.91 -12.94
N LEU A 137 0.09 -3.38 -12.47
CA LEU A 137 -0.13 -1.95 -12.28
C LEU A 137 0.42 -1.39 -10.96
N ARG A 138 1.06 -2.21 -10.13
CA ARG A 138 1.72 -1.71 -8.91
C ARG A 138 2.88 -0.79 -9.27
N PRO A 139 3.12 0.30 -8.50
CA PRO A 139 4.14 1.30 -8.80
C PRO A 139 5.54 0.74 -9.05
N LEU A 140 5.97 -0.29 -8.32
CA LEU A 140 7.25 -0.96 -8.48
C LEU A 140 7.27 -1.92 -9.67
N ALA A 141 6.17 -2.63 -9.94
CA ALA A 141 6.07 -3.59 -11.03
C ALA A 141 6.03 -2.87 -12.40
N CYS A 142 5.28 -1.76 -12.50
CA CYS A 142 5.18 -0.97 -13.72
C CYS A 142 6.37 0.00 -13.93
N GLY A 143 7.30 0.12 -12.96
CA GLY A 143 8.49 0.96 -13.08
C GLY A 143 8.24 2.46 -12.88
N SER A 144 7.08 2.87 -12.33
CA SER A 144 6.81 4.28 -12.00
C SER A 144 7.63 4.77 -10.80
N LEU A 145 8.10 3.85 -9.94
CA LEU A 145 9.05 4.09 -8.86
C LEU A 145 10.27 3.20 -9.02
N THR A 146 11.45 3.77 -8.75
CA THR A 146 12.69 2.99 -8.69
C THR A 146 12.81 2.29 -7.33
N GLU A 147 13.56 1.18 -7.27
CA GLU A 147 13.82 0.48 -6.00
C GLU A 147 14.47 1.39 -4.97
N LYS A 148 15.40 2.25 -5.38
CA LYS A 148 16.08 3.20 -4.49
C LYS A 148 15.09 4.16 -3.83
N GLN A 149 14.10 4.65 -4.58
CA GLN A 149 13.05 5.52 -4.05
C GLN A 149 12.15 4.78 -3.07
N ALA A 150 11.79 3.53 -3.37
CA ALA A 150 10.99 2.70 -2.46
C ALA A 150 11.75 2.37 -1.16
N ILE A 151 13.06 2.08 -1.23
CA ILE A 151 13.90 1.86 -0.06
C ILE A 151 14.04 3.15 0.77
N GLY A 152 14.19 4.31 0.12
CA GLY A 152 14.20 5.61 0.81
C GLY A 152 12.89 5.89 1.54
N LEU A 153 11.75 5.62 0.90
CA LEU A 153 10.43 5.72 1.53
C LEU A 153 10.32 4.77 2.73
N LEU A 154 10.74 3.51 2.56
CA LEU A 154 10.73 2.50 3.62
C LEU A 154 11.56 2.94 4.82
N ALA A 155 12.77 3.44 4.60
CA ALA A 155 13.63 3.95 5.67
C ALA A 155 12.96 5.10 6.44
N GLY A 156 12.30 6.02 5.73
CA GLY A 156 11.54 7.11 6.35
C GLY A 156 10.37 6.60 7.20
N LEU A 157 9.59 5.63 6.69
CA LEU A 157 8.48 5.02 7.42
C LEU A 157 8.95 4.28 8.67
N LEU A 158 10.03 3.50 8.57
CA LEU A 158 10.59 2.75 9.70
C LEU A 158 11.18 3.68 10.75
N SER A 159 11.91 4.74 10.34
CA SER A 159 12.44 5.74 11.27
C SER A 159 11.32 6.46 12.02
N SER A 160 10.27 6.86 11.33
CA SER A 160 9.10 7.51 11.95
C SER A 160 8.36 6.56 12.90
N SER A 161 8.21 5.29 12.52
CA SER A 161 7.61 4.25 13.36
C SER A 161 8.47 3.99 14.61
N LEU A 162 9.79 3.93 14.45
CA LEU A 162 10.71 3.78 15.58
C LEU A 162 10.63 4.98 16.54
N ALA A 163 10.55 6.21 16.03
CA ALA A 163 10.39 7.40 16.86
C ALA A 163 9.11 7.34 17.71
N ILE A 164 8.00 6.83 17.15
CA ILE A 164 6.76 6.58 17.91
C ILE A 164 6.97 5.50 18.96
N LEU A 165 7.62 4.39 18.60
CA LEU A 165 7.86 3.26 19.50
C LEU A 165 8.73 3.66 20.70
N LEU A 166 9.74 4.51 20.49
CA LEU A 166 10.61 4.99 21.54
C LEU A 166 9.93 5.93 22.57
N GLN A 167 8.74 6.44 22.27
CA GLN A 167 7.92 7.18 23.24
C GLN A 167 7.21 6.27 24.24
N LEU A 168 7.20 4.97 23.99
CA LEU A 168 6.63 3.94 24.87
C LEU A 168 7.70 3.43 25.84
N ASN A 169 7.30 2.60 26.80
CA ASN A 169 8.21 1.98 27.75
C ASN A 169 9.09 0.89 27.09
N TRP A 170 10.21 0.54 27.74
CA TRP A 170 11.16 -0.45 27.23
C TRP A 170 10.56 -1.81 26.92
N TYR A 171 9.58 -2.24 27.68
CA TYR A 171 8.86 -3.49 27.41
C TYR A 171 8.12 -3.44 26.08
N SER A 172 7.41 -2.35 25.81
CA SER A 172 6.73 -2.14 24.52
C SER A 172 7.71 -2.05 23.35
N VAL A 173 8.89 -1.45 23.58
CA VAL A 173 9.95 -1.41 22.56
C VAL A 173 10.45 -2.81 22.23
N ALA A 174 10.70 -3.66 23.23
CA ALA A 174 11.14 -5.04 23.01
C ALA A 174 10.10 -5.89 22.27
N VAL A 175 8.82 -5.79 22.65
CA VAL A 175 7.72 -6.48 21.98
C VAL A 175 7.52 -5.95 20.54
N GLY A 176 7.60 -4.64 20.34
CA GLY A 176 7.50 -4.02 19.01
C GLY A 176 8.66 -4.44 18.09
N ALA A 177 9.89 -4.50 18.60
CA ALA A 177 11.04 -4.97 17.85
C ALA A 177 10.91 -6.45 17.45
N SER A 178 10.40 -7.31 18.34
CA SER A 178 10.16 -8.72 18.04
C SER A 178 9.08 -8.91 16.96
N SER A 179 8.01 -8.12 17.00
CA SER A 179 6.97 -8.16 15.97
C SER A 179 7.47 -7.69 14.61
N MET A 180 8.41 -6.72 14.60
CA MET A 180 9.06 -6.27 13.36
C MET A 180 9.84 -7.41 12.69
N ALA A 181 10.56 -8.22 13.46
CA ALA A 181 11.28 -9.39 12.93
C ALA A 181 10.31 -10.37 12.24
N LEU A 182 9.12 -10.59 12.80
CA LEU A 182 8.07 -11.42 12.18
C LEU A 182 7.55 -10.80 10.87
N VAL A 183 7.30 -9.49 10.85
CA VAL A 183 6.83 -8.79 9.62
C VAL A 183 7.85 -8.88 8.50
N VAL A 184 9.14 -8.73 8.79
CA VAL A 184 10.23 -8.88 7.81
C VAL A 184 10.43 -10.34 7.41
N GLY A 185 10.27 -11.27 8.34
CA GLY A 185 10.40 -12.72 8.10
C GLY A 185 9.25 -13.33 7.30
N TYR A 186 8.06 -12.75 7.35
CA TYR A 186 6.88 -13.27 6.69
C TYR A 186 7.02 -13.47 5.16
N PRO A 187 7.54 -12.50 4.38
CA PRO A 187 7.77 -12.70 2.96
C PRO A 187 8.77 -13.84 2.66
N LEU A 188 9.74 -14.07 3.54
CA LEU A 188 10.66 -15.19 3.43
C LEU A 188 9.93 -16.51 3.70
N ALA A 189 9.16 -16.60 4.78
CA ALA A 189 8.37 -17.78 5.13
C ALA A 189 7.44 -18.21 4.00
N LYS A 190 6.85 -17.26 3.29
CA LYS A 190 5.98 -17.49 2.13
C LYS A 190 6.68 -18.27 0.98
N ARG A 191 8.00 -18.23 0.91
CA ARG A 191 8.81 -18.95 -0.10
C ARG A 191 9.19 -20.35 0.32
N PHE A 192 9.23 -20.63 1.63
CA PHE A 192 9.71 -21.90 2.17
C PHE A 192 8.60 -22.80 2.72
N THR A 193 7.42 -22.23 3.07
CA THR A 193 6.33 -22.96 3.69
C THR A 193 5.04 -22.86 2.91
N TYR A 194 4.28 -23.95 2.86
CA TYR A 194 2.90 -23.95 2.36
C TYR A 194 1.91 -23.33 3.35
N TRP A 195 2.34 -23.06 4.59
CA TRP A 195 1.52 -22.54 5.69
C TRP A 195 2.08 -21.22 6.23
N PRO A 196 2.14 -20.16 5.38
CA PRO A 196 2.71 -18.88 5.80
C PRO A 196 1.92 -18.22 6.95
N GLN A 197 0.64 -18.55 7.09
CA GLN A 197 -0.22 -18.02 8.16
C GLN A 197 0.23 -18.50 9.56
N PHE A 198 0.87 -19.66 9.66
CA PHE A 198 1.41 -20.18 10.92
C PHE A 198 2.50 -19.28 11.53
N VAL A 199 3.21 -18.52 10.69
CA VAL A 199 4.25 -17.57 11.13
C VAL A 199 3.65 -16.28 11.68
N LEU A 200 2.42 -15.94 11.26
CA LEU A 200 1.71 -14.73 11.72
C LEU A 200 0.90 -14.96 13.00
N GLY A 201 0.67 -16.20 13.43
CA GLY A 201 -0.09 -16.58 14.59
C GLY A 201 -1.50 -17.03 14.29
#